data_3a81db026dff49d2a0076ebceaba7795
#
_entry.id   3a81db026dff49d2a0076ebceaba7795
#
_cell.length_a   1.000
_cell.length_b   1.000
_cell.length_c   1.000
_cell.angle_alpha   90.00
_cell.angle_beta   90.00
_cell.angle_gamma   90.00
#
_symmetry.space_group_name_H-M   'P 1'
#
loop_
_entity.id
_entity.type
_entity.pdbx_description
1 polymer ?
#
loop_
_entity_poly.entity_id
_entity_poly.type
_entity_poly.pdbx_seq_one_letter_code
_entity_poly.pdbx_strand_id
1 'polypeptide(L)'
;MTISLTLRRTYNDHPRPEDDDKFWSIDCDGCYVGSLVLHQGPSDTPPDWRWNFHMHPGRHGNGAREGMSDCGIAPTRDAALPDIRRAMERYLEFIGPEGWAAHVAHMEWLKARKEATRKRENRA
;
A
#
# COMPACT_ATOMS: atom_id res chain seq x y z
N MET A 1 -11.88 14.81 7.46
CA MET A 1 -10.79 14.04 8.11
C MET A 1 -9.51 14.23 7.32
N THR A 2 -8.47 14.67 7.98
CA THR A 2 -7.17 14.89 7.34
C THR A 2 -6.31 13.63 7.55
N ILE A 3 -5.83 13.06 6.45
CA ILE A 3 -4.96 11.90 6.51
C ILE A 3 -3.56 12.29 6.04
N SER A 4 -2.55 11.60 6.55
CA SER A 4 -1.17 11.77 6.15
C SER A 4 -0.73 10.56 5.34
N LEU A 5 -0.51 10.77 4.04
CA LEU A 5 0.00 9.72 3.16
C LEU A 5 1.47 9.96 2.89
N THR A 6 2.27 8.92 3.05
CA THR A 6 3.70 8.95 2.75
C THR A 6 4.07 7.78 1.86
N LEU A 7 5.06 8.01 1.00
CA LEU A 7 5.66 6.94 0.21
C LEU A 7 6.99 6.56 0.84
N ARG A 8 7.20 5.28 1.00
CA ARG A 8 8.43 4.72 1.55
C ARG A 8 8.97 3.71 0.55
N ARG A 9 10.27 3.74 0.30
CA ARG A 9 10.88 2.76 -0.60
C ARG A 9 10.69 1.36 -0.02
N THR A 10 10.14 0.45 -0.84
CA THR A 10 9.89 -0.92 -0.41
C THR A 10 11.21 -1.66 -0.18
N TYR A 11 12.19 -1.42 -1.02
CA TYR A 11 13.50 -2.07 -0.95
C TYR A 11 14.58 -1.02 -0.79
N ASN A 12 15.30 -1.07 0.33
CA ASN A 12 16.45 -0.19 0.57
C ASN A 12 17.77 -0.85 0.15
N ASP A 13 17.79 -2.18 0.08
CA ASP A 13 19.00 -2.98 -0.20
C ASP A 13 18.83 -3.84 -1.44
N HIS A 14 18.13 -3.32 -2.45
CA HIS A 14 17.92 -4.07 -3.68
C HIS A 14 19.26 -4.31 -4.38
N PRO A 15 19.51 -5.53 -4.93
CA PRO A 15 20.76 -5.82 -5.68
C PRO A 15 20.98 -4.89 -6.86
N ARG A 16 19.91 -4.30 -7.38
CA ARG A 16 19.97 -3.30 -8.43
C ARG A 16 19.45 -1.98 -7.87
N PRO A 17 20.34 -1.08 -7.45
CA PRO A 17 19.89 0.21 -6.88
C PRO A 17 18.97 1.01 -7.80
N GLU A 18 19.11 0.86 -9.12
CA GLU A 18 18.25 1.53 -10.09
C GLU A 18 16.80 1.08 -10.01
N ASP A 19 16.52 -0.10 -9.43
CA ASP A 19 15.17 -0.61 -9.27
C ASP A 19 14.51 -0.14 -7.98
N ASP A 20 15.28 0.43 -7.04
CA ASP A 20 14.73 0.91 -5.77
C ASP A 20 13.65 1.96 -5.96
N ASP A 21 13.76 2.79 -6.99
CA ASP A 21 12.79 3.85 -7.29
C ASP A 21 11.53 3.35 -7.98
N LYS A 22 11.45 2.07 -8.31
CA LYS A 22 10.31 1.46 -9.00
C LYS A 22 9.28 0.87 -8.05
N PHE A 23 9.62 0.69 -6.77
CA PHE A 23 8.77 0.02 -5.80
C PHE A 23 8.62 0.88 -4.56
N TRP A 24 7.39 1.32 -4.31
CA TRP A 24 7.08 2.18 -3.16
C TRP A 24 5.98 1.56 -2.32
N SER A 25 6.11 1.69 -1.01
CA SER A 25 5.06 1.33 -0.07
C SER A 25 4.28 2.59 0.30
N ILE A 26 2.96 2.47 0.35
CA ILE A 26 2.08 3.56 0.74
C ILE A 26 1.74 3.38 2.21
N ASP A 27 2.06 4.40 3.03
CA ASP A 27 1.70 4.43 4.44
C ASP A 27 0.65 5.52 4.66
N CYS A 28 -0.38 5.21 5.44
CA CYS A 28 -1.40 6.17 5.84
C CYS A 28 -1.32 6.31 7.35
N ASP A 29 -1.06 7.52 7.84
CA ASP A 29 -0.87 7.80 9.26
C ASP A 29 0.13 6.83 9.91
N GLY A 30 1.20 6.52 9.18
CA GLY A 30 2.26 5.64 9.65
C GLY A 30 2.00 4.14 9.50
N CYS A 31 0.84 3.75 8.98
CA CYS A 31 0.48 2.34 8.81
C CYS A 31 0.46 1.96 7.33
N TYR A 32 1.10 0.84 6.99
CA TYR A 32 1.13 0.34 5.62
C TYR A 32 -0.27 0.04 5.10
N VAL A 33 -0.60 0.56 3.93
CA VAL A 33 -1.92 0.36 3.32
C VAL A 33 -1.87 -0.13 1.88
N GLY A 34 -0.72 -0.07 1.21
CA GLY A 34 -0.67 -0.51 -0.18
C GLY A 34 0.68 -0.27 -0.84
N SER A 35 0.69 -0.42 -2.15
CA SER A 35 1.91 -0.28 -2.94
C SER A 35 1.70 0.56 -4.19
N LEU A 36 2.79 1.15 -4.67
CA LEU A 36 2.85 1.92 -5.91
C LEU A 36 4.09 1.44 -6.66
N VAL A 37 3.90 0.89 -7.86
CA VAL A 37 4.94 0.18 -8.60
C VAL A 37 4.99 0.65 -10.04
N LEU A 38 6.19 0.86 -10.56
CA LEU A 38 6.39 1.13 -11.97
C LEU A 38 6.20 -0.16 -12.76
N HIS A 39 5.27 -0.16 -13.68
CA HIS A 39 4.99 -1.28 -14.56
C HIS A 39 5.56 -1.01 -15.94
N GLN A 40 6.41 -1.90 -16.42
CA GLN A 40 6.98 -1.83 -17.77
C GLN A 40 6.34 -2.92 -18.61
N GLY A 41 5.56 -2.50 -19.60
CA GLY A 41 4.95 -3.42 -20.54
C GLY A 41 5.92 -3.79 -21.66
N PRO A 42 5.40 -4.31 -22.78
CA PRO A 42 6.20 -4.59 -23.97
C PRO A 42 6.99 -3.35 -24.42
N SER A 43 8.11 -3.56 -25.12
CA SER A 43 9.08 -2.52 -25.44
C SER A 43 8.51 -1.29 -26.15
N ASP A 44 7.36 -1.41 -26.80
CA ASP A 44 6.71 -0.31 -27.53
C ASP A 44 5.71 0.46 -26.68
N THR A 45 5.49 0.05 -25.43
CA THR A 45 4.49 0.65 -24.56
C THR A 45 5.19 1.53 -23.53
N PRO A 46 4.75 2.80 -23.35
CA PRO A 46 5.29 3.62 -22.28
C PRO A 46 5.02 2.97 -20.91
N PRO A 47 5.97 3.05 -19.98
CA PRO A 47 5.72 2.54 -18.63
C PRO A 47 4.62 3.34 -17.95
N ASP A 48 3.91 2.69 -17.05
CA ASP A 48 2.91 3.35 -16.21
C ASP A 48 3.16 3.01 -14.74
N TRP A 49 2.52 3.77 -13.85
CA TRP A 49 2.59 3.54 -12.42
C TRP A 49 1.27 2.96 -11.95
N ARG A 50 1.35 1.83 -11.25
CA ARG A 50 0.18 1.11 -10.76
C ARG A 50 0.18 1.09 -9.25
N TRP A 51 -0.96 1.46 -8.65
CA TRP A 51 -1.12 1.44 -7.21
C TRP A 51 -2.30 0.55 -6.83
N ASN A 52 -2.19 -0.08 -5.67
CA ASN A 52 -3.31 -0.79 -5.09
C ASN A 52 -3.20 -0.84 -3.58
N PHE A 53 -4.35 -0.99 -2.93
CA PHE A 53 -4.45 -1.06 -1.49
C PHE A 53 -4.50 -2.51 -1.03
N HIS A 54 -3.81 -2.80 0.06
CA HIS A 54 -3.76 -4.11 0.71
C HIS A 54 -4.39 -3.98 2.09
N MET A 55 -5.69 -3.74 2.14
CA MET A 55 -6.41 -3.44 3.37
C MET A 55 -7.04 -4.68 3.98
N HIS A 56 -7.08 -4.70 5.31
CA HIS A 56 -7.67 -5.77 6.09
C HIS A 56 -8.65 -5.21 7.13
N PRO A 57 -9.76 -4.60 6.68
CA PRO A 57 -10.71 -3.94 7.57
C PRO A 57 -11.72 -4.90 8.22
N GLY A 58 -11.49 -6.20 8.16
CA GLY A 58 -12.42 -7.19 8.71
C GLY A 58 -13.75 -7.17 7.99
N ARG A 59 -14.84 -7.29 8.78
CA ARG A 59 -16.20 -7.30 8.22
C ARG A 59 -16.64 -5.95 7.63
N HIS A 60 -15.83 -4.90 7.80
CA HIS A 60 -16.15 -3.56 7.28
C HIS A 60 -15.58 -3.34 5.88
N GLY A 61 -15.01 -4.38 5.22
CA GLY A 61 -14.15 -4.23 4.08
C GLY A 61 -14.68 -4.62 2.72
N ASN A 62 -15.91 -4.33 2.40
CA ASN A 62 -16.45 -4.64 1.08
C ASN A 62 -16.44 -3.44 0.12
N GLY A 63 -15.56 -2.45 0.37
CA GLY A 63 -15.51 -1.23 -0.43
C GLY A 63 -15.32 -1.45 -1.93
N ALA A 64 -14.43 -2.36 -2.30
CA ALA A 64 -14.16 -2.65 -3.70
C ALA A 64 -15.38 -3.23 -4.42
N ARG A 65 -16.20 -4.00 -3.71
CA ARG A 65 -17.42 -4.60 -4.28
C ARG A 65 -18.54 -3.59 -4.48
N GLU A 66 -18.46 -2.44 -3.83
CA GLU A 66 -19.49 -1.41 -3.91
C GLU A 66 -19.08 -0.26 -4.82
N GLY A 67 -18.15 -0.50 -5.74
CA GLY A 67 -17.75 0.49 -6.72
C GLY A 67 -16.66 1.44 -6.25
N MET A 68 -16.00 1.15 -5.15
CA MET A 68 -14.85 1.94 -4.70
C MET A 68 -13.57 1.41 -5.34
N SER A 69 -12.74 2.33 -5.82
CA SER A 69 -11.45 1.97 -6.40
C SER A 69 -10.43 1.69 -5.30
N ASP A 70 -9.87 0.49 -5.32
CA ASP A 70 -8.73 0.13 -4.48
C ASP A 70 -7.45 -0.01 -5.27
N CYS A 71 -7.48 0.34 -6.56
CA CYS A 71 -6.32 0.30 -7.44
C CYS A 71 -6.48 1.32 -8.57
N GLY A 72 -5.37 1.63 -9.23
CA GLY A 72 -5.40 2.55 -10.35
C GLY A 72 -4.10 2.58 -11.12
N ILE A 73 -4.10 3.32 -12.21
CA ILE A 73 -2.96 3.46 -13.12
C ILE A 73 -2.78 4.94 -13.42
N ALA A 74 -1.52 5.41 -13.40
CA ALA A 74 -1.18 6.79 -13.73
C ALA A 74 0.09 6.82 -14.59
N PRO A 75 0.26 7.86 -15.44
CA PRO A 75 1.43 7.95 -16.32
C PRO A 75 2.73 8.23 -15.56
N THR A 76 2.65 8.89 -14.41
CA THR A 76 3.82 9.20 -13.58
C THR A 76 3.52 8.91 -12.12
N ARG A 77 4.58 8.78 -11.31
CA ARG A 77 4.42 8.60 -9.87
C ARG A 77 3.68 9.79 -9.26
N ASP A 78 4.05 11.00 -9.64
CA ASP A 78 3.43 12.20 -9.07
C ASP A 78 1.97 12.34 -9.47
N ALA A 79 1.60 11.92 -10.67
CA ALA A 79 0.21 11.91 -11.11
C ALA A 79 -0.64 10.90 -10.34
N ALA A 80 -0.02 9.83 -9.83
CA ALA A 80 -0.73 8.83 -9.03
C ALA A 80 -1.12 9.36 -7.65
N LEU A 81 -0.35 10.29 -7.08
CA LEU A 81 -0.53 10.74 -5.69
C LEU A 81 -1.92 11.32 -5.40
N PRO A 82 -2.46 12.25 -6.20
CA PRO A 82 -3.81 12.76 -5.93
C PRO A 82 -4.89 11.68 -6.08
N ASP A 83 -4.71 10.75 -6.99
CA ASP A 83 -5.65 9.64 -7.17
C ASP A 83 -5.63 8.71 -5.96
N ILE A 84 -4.43 8.39 -5.45
CA ILE A 84 -4.26 7.56 -4.27
C ILE A 84 -4.92 8.23 -3.06
N ARG A 85 -4.69 9.53 -2.86
CA ARG A 85 -5.27 10.26 -1.74
C ARG A 85 -6.79 10.24 -1.80
N ARG A 86 -7.34 10.54 -2.95
CA ARG A 86 -8.79 10.56 -3.14
C ARG A 86 -9.41 9.19 -2.88
N ALA A 87 -8.78 8.14 -3.41
CA ALA A 87 -9.26 6.77 -3.21
C ALA A 87 -9.16 6.34 -1.74
N MET A 88 -8.06 6.70 -1.07
CA MET A 88 -7.87 6.35 0.35
C MET A 88 -8.88 7.08 1.24
N GLU A 89 -9.13 8.36 0.98
CA GLU A 89 -10.11 9.13 1.74
C GLU A 89 -11.51 8.51 1.61
N ARG A 90 -11.90 8.11 0.41
CA ARG A 90 -13.19 7.46 0.18
C ARG A 90 -13.26 6.10 0.86
N TYR A 91 -12.18 5.34 0.77
CA TYR A 91 -12.11 4.03 1.39
C TYR A 91 -12.24 4.11 2.90
N LEU A 92 -11.51 5.04 3.53
CA LEU A 92 -11.57 5.23 4.98
C LEU A 92 -12.95 5.70 5.44
N GLU A 93 -13.59 6.55 4.67
CA GLU A 93 -14.95 6.98 4.97
C GLU A 93 -15.92 5.79 4.96
N PHE A 94 -15.72 4.89 3.99
CA PHE A 94 -16.58 3.70 3.86
C PHE A 94 -16.38 2.71 5.02
N ILE A 95 -15.13 2.37 5.36
CA ILE A 95 -14.85 1.39 6.41
C ILE A 95 -15.00 1.96 7.82
N GLY A 96 -14.91 3.29 7.95
CA GLY A 96 -15.06 3.97 9.24
C GLY A 96 -13.91 3.73 10.21
N PRO A 97 -13.99 4.32 11.43
CA PRO A 97 -12.97 4.14 12.45
C PRO A 97 -12.76 2.69 12.87
N GLU A 98 -13.84 1.91 12.90
CA GLU A 98 -13.77 0.50 13.27
C GLU A 98 -13.00 -0.33 12.25
N GLY A 99 -13.25 -0.08 10.95
CA GLY A 99 -12.52 -0.75 9.88
C GLY A 99 -11.05 -0.37 9.86
N TRP A 100 -10.75 0.90 10.10
CA TRP A 100 -9.37 1.36 10.20
C TRP A 100 -8.66 0.69 11.38
N ALA A 101 -9.30 0.64 12.55
CA ALA A 101 -8.72 -0.01 13.72
C ALA A 101 -8.45 -1.50 13.48
N ALA A 102 -9.35 -2.18 12.75
CA ALA A 102 -9.15 -3.58 12.39
C ALA A 102 -7.93 -3.76 11.49
N HIS A 103 -7.75 -2.87 10.52
CA HIS A 103 -6.58 -2.91 9.65
C HIS A 103 -5.28 -2.69 10.43
N VAL A 104 -5.23 -1.68 11.28
CA VAL A 104 -4.05 -1.37 12.10
C VAL A 104 -3.69 -2.58 12.98
N ALA A 105 -4.69 -3.17 13.63
CA ALA A 105 -4.47 -4.33 14.49
C ALA A 105 -3.91 -5.51 13.68
N HIS A 106 -4.42 -5.73 12.47
CA HIS A 106 -3.94 -6.79 11.60
C HIS A 106 -2.47 -6.56 11.21
N MET A 107 -2.11 -5.33 10.88
CA MET A 107 -0.74 -4.99 10.50
C MET A 107 0.23 -5.16 11.68
N GLU A 108 -0.19 -4.80 12.88
CA GLU A 108 0.61 -5.02 14.09
C GLU A 108 0.81 -6.51 14.37
N TRP A 109 -0.24 -7.30 14.18
CA TRP A 109 -0.18 -8.76 14.33
C TRP A 109 0.82 -9.37 13.35
N LEU A 110 0.77 -8.94 12.07
CA LEU A 110 1.71 -9.41 11.06
C LEU A 110 3.16 -9.07 11.42
N LYS A 111 3.39 -7.86 11.92
CA LYS A 111 4.72 -7.41 12.34
C LYS A 111 5.25 -8.27 13.48
N ALA A 112 4.43 -8.52 14.49
CA ALA A 112 4.80 -9.36 15.62
C ALA A 112 5.11 -10.79 15.19
N ARG A 113 4.33 -11.32 14.25
CA ARG A 113 4.53 -12.66 13.72
C ARG A 113 5.85 -12.78 12.96
N LYS A 114 6.19 -11.78 12.14
CA LYS A 114 7.45 -11.75 11.42
C LYS A 114 8.66 -11.71 12.38
N GLU A 115 8.56 -10.92 13.43
CA GLU A 115 9.61 -10.83 14.44
C GLU A 115 9.80 -12.16 15.18
N ALA A 116 8.69 -12.84 15.53
CA ALA A 116 8.76 -14.14 16.19
C ALA A 116 9.40 -15.19 15.29
N THR A 117 9.07 -15.18 14.00
CA THR A 117 9.67 -16.09 13.02
C THR A 117 11.17 -15.83 12.87
N ARG A 118 11.56 -14.54 12.77
CA ARG A 118 12.97 -14.17 12.67
C ARG A 118 13.77 -14.61 13.89
N LYS A 119 13.20 -14.45 15.09
CA LYS A 119 13.85 -14.91 16.32
C LYS A 119 14.07 -16.41 16.34
N ARG A 120 13.09 -17.17 15.85
CA ARG A 120 13.22 -18.63 15.76
C ARG A 120 14.30 -19.04 14.77
N GLU A 121 14.39 -18.38 13.63
CA GLU A 121 15.42 -18.65 12.63
C GLU A 121 16.82 -18.35 13.16
N ASN A 122 16.96 -17.29 13.94
CA ASN A 122 18.25 -16.90 14.51
C ASN A 122 18.71 -17.80 15.66
N ARG A 123 17.82 -18.66 16.18
CA ARG A 123 18.17 -19.62 17.25
C ARG A 123 18.64 -20.97 16.73
N ALA A 124 18.51 -21.21 15.46
CA ALA A 124 18.89 -22.48 14.85
C ALA A 124 20.41 -22.60 14.68
#